data_5dcb51ba20c69dddb1433fefbb83db8c
#
_entry.id   5dcb51ba20c69dddb1433fefbb83db8c
#
_cell.length_a   1.000
_cell.length_b   1.000
_cell.length_c   1.000
_cell.angle_alpha   90.00
_cell.angle_beta   90.00
_cell.angle_gamma   90.00
#
_symmetry.space_group_name_H-M   'P 1'
#
loop_
_entity.id
_entity.type
_entity.pdbx_description
1 polymer ?
#
loop_
_entity_poly.entity_id
_entity_poly.type
_entity_poly.pdbx_seq_one_letter_code
_entity_poly.pdbx_strand_id
1 'polypeptide(L)'
;GSCGALQEDVNLYDVIIAQAASTNSNYVDQFNIPGHFAPIADFDLITKAKKAADEIGATSHVGNVLSSDTFYNADATFNDAWKKMGILGIEMESAGLYLNAINAGKKALGVFTVSDHILRDEATSAEERQTSFTQMMEIALEIAE
;
A
#
# COMPACT_ATOMS: atom_id res chain seq x y z
N GLY A 1 4.38 5.56 3.69
CA GLY A 1 3.67 5.09 4.89
C GLY A 1 4.11 3.71 5.35
N SER A 2 3.32 3.08 6.20
CA SER A 2 3.53 1.71 6.65
C SER A 2 2.30 0.85 6.38
N CYS A 3 2.48 -0.47 6.31
CA CYS A 3 1.39 -1.42 6.10
C CYS A 3 1.67 -2.75 6.81
N GLY A 4 0.62 -3.51 7.05
CA GLY A 4 0.72 -4.89 7.51
C GLY A 4 0.76 -5.87 6.34
N ALA A 5 1.75 -6.76 6.29
CA ALA A 5 1.88 -7.75 5.22
C ALA A 5 0.79 -8.82 5.30
N LEU A 6 0.28 -9.23 4.15
CA LEU A 6 -0.78 -10.25 4.02
C LEU A 6 -0.37 -11.44 3.14
N GLN A 7 0.87 -11.51 2.68
CA GLN A 7 1.43 -12.63 1.91
C GLN A 7 2.66 -13.20 2.59
N GLU A 8 2.88 -14.51 2.45
CA GLU A 8 3.99 -15.22 3.12
C GLU A 8 5.37 -14.77 2.65
N ASP A 9 5.48 -14.34 1.40
CA ASP A 9 6.74 -13.90 0.77
C ASP A 9 7.04 -12.41 0.97
N VAL A 10 6.18 -11.68 1.67
CA VAL A 10 6.38 -10.28 2.03
C VAL A 10 6.81 -10.19 3.49
N ASN A 11 8.01 -9.68 3.74
CA ASN A 11 8.63 -9.69 5.07
C ASN A 11 8.66 -8.29 5.70
N LEU A 12 8.92 -8.23 7.02
CA LEU A 12 9.17 -6.96 7.71
C LEU A 12 10.29 -6.19 7.01
N TYR A 13 10.14 -4.89 6.94
CA TYR A 13 11.04 -3.93 6.26
C TYR A 13 11.03 -3.99 4.73
N ASP A 14 10.37 -4.97 4.10
CA ASP A 14 10.16 -4.92 2.65
C ASP A 14 9.37 -3.67 2.27
N VAL A 15 9.54 -3.22 1.03
CA VAL A 15 8.83 -2.07 0.49
C VAL A 15 7.71 -2.54 -0.43
N ILE A 16 6.50 -2.06 -0.19
CA ILE A 16 5.37 -2.27 -1.11
C ILE A 16 5.14 -1.00 -1.92
N ILE A 17 5.15 -1.16 -3.25
CA ILE A 17 4.77 -0.14 -4.22
C ILE A 17 3.34 -0.46 -4.65
N ALA A 18 2.38 0.34 -4.18
CA ALA A 18 0.97 0.04 -4.32
C ALA A 18 0.45 0.41 -5.72
N GLN A 19 0.49 -0.54 -6.64
CA GLN A 19 -0.01 -0.40 -8.01
C GLN A 19 -1.50 -0.06 -8.06
N ALA A 20 -2.28 -0.64 -7.16
CA ALA A 20 -3.71 -0.40 -6.99
C ALA A 20 -4.08 -0.51 -5.51
N ALA A 21 -5.20 0.07 -5.15
CA ALA A 21 -5.75 -0.01 -3.80
C ALA A 21 -7.20 -0.49 -3.86
N SER A 22 -7.41 -1.76 -3.56
CA SER A 22 -8.75 -2.26 -3.24
C SER A 22 -9.24 -1.62 -1.95
N THR A 23 -10.53 -1.52 -1.75
CA THR A 23 -11.06 -0.91 -0.53
C THR A 23 -12.43 -1.46 -0.14
N ASN A 24 -12.71 -1.45 1.14
CA ASN A 24 -14.04 -1.67 1.72
C ASN A 24 -14.72 -0.36 2.12
N SER A 25 -14.12 0.78 1.77
CA SER A 25 -14.66 2.11 2.06
C SER A 25 -15.72 2.54 1.06
N ASN A 26 -16.69 3.30 1.52
CA ASN A 26 -17.67 3.98 0.68
C ASN A 26 -17.16 5.35 0.16
N TYR A 27 -15.89 5.65 0.31
CA TYR A 27 -15.30 6.94 -0.10
C TYR A 27 -15.57 7.27 -1.57
N VAL A 28 -15.60 6.26 -2.44
CA VAL A 28 -15.84 6.40 -3.89
C VAL A 28 -17.25 6.91 -4.21
N ASP A 29 -18.22 6.72 -3.33
CA ASP A 29 -19.62 7.05 -3.59
C ASP A 29 -19.82 8.55 -3.86
N GLN A 30 -18.99 9.42 -3.29
CA GLN A 30 -19.05 10.87 -3.51
C GLN A 30 -18.80 11.30 -4.96
N PHE A 31 -18.16 10.45 -5.76
CA PHE A 31 -17.85 10.73 -7.16
C PHE A 31 -18.99 10.34 -8.13
N ASN A 32 -20.07 9.71 -7.63
CA ASN A 32 -21.27 9.34 -8.38
C ASN A 32 -20.99 8.55 -9.67
N ILE A 33 -20.03 7.62 -9.61
CA ILE A 33 -19.67 6.77 -10.75
C ILE A 33 -20.70 5.64 -10.88
N PRO A 34 -21.29 5.43 -12.06
CA PRO A 34 -22.27 4.33 -12.27
C PRO A 34 -21.54 2.99 -12.46
N GLY A 35 -21.00 2.40 -11.39
CA GLY A 35 -20.25 1.14 -11.43
C GLY A 35 -19.20 1.08 -10.35
N HIS A 36 -18.20 0.21 -10.55
CA HIS A 36 -17.08 0.03 -9.63
C HIS A 36 -15.80 0.61 -10.24
N PHE A 37 -15.19 1.55 -9.53
CA PHE A 37 -13.95 2.18 -9.97
C PHE A 37 -12.73 1.49 -9.34
N ALA A 38 -11.68 1.30 -10.14
CA ALA A 38 -10.41 0.75 -9.66
C ALA A 38 -9.45 1.89 -9.26
N PRO A 39 -9.22 2.13 -7.97
CA PRO A 39 -8.20 3.10 -7.53
C PRO A 39 -6.79 2.61 -7.89
N ILE A 40 -6.20 3.22 -8.91
CA ILE A 40 -4.88 2.85 -9.42
C ILE A 40 -3.88 3.99 -9.30
N ALA A 41 -2.61 3.63 -9.13
CA ALA A 41 -1.50 4.58 -9.15
C ALA A 41 -1.14 5.00 -10.58
N ASP A 42 -0.37 6.08 -10.67
CA ASP A 42 0.23 6.49 -11.94
C ASP A 42 1.36 5.53 -12.33
N PHE A 43 1.32 5.04 -13.58
CA PHE A 43 2.27 4.04 -14.07
C PHE A 43 3.71 4.58 -14.15
N ASP A 44 3.91 5.84 -14.52
CA ASP A 44 5.26 6.42 -14.58
C ASP A 44 5.88 6.48 -13.17
N LEU A 45 5.09 6.83 -12.16
CA LEU A 45 5.54 6.84 -10.77
C LEU A 45 5.87 5.42 -10.27
N ILE A 46 5.07 4.41 -10.63
CA ILE A 46 5.36 3.00 -10.31
C ILE A 46 6.70 2.59 -10.91
N THR A 47 6.92 2.88 -12.19
CA THR A 47 8.15 2.51 -12.91
C THR A 47 9.38 3.17 -12.28
N LYS A 48 9.29 4.47 -11.97
CA LYS A 48 10.36 5.20 -11.29
C LYS A 48 10.65 4.63 -9.89
N ALA A 49 9.59 4.35 -9.12
CA ALA A 49 9.74 3.79 -7.77
C ALA A 49 10.39 2.40 -7.79
N LYS A 50 9.99 1.54 -8.72
CA LYS A 50 10.59 0.20 -8.86
C LYS A 50 12.07 0.30 -9.23
N LYS A 51 12.42 1.18 -10.17
CA LYS A 51 13.81 1.44 -10.54
C LYS A 51 14.63 1.95 -9.34
N ALA A 52 14.12 2.93 -8.61
CA ALA A 52 14.79 3.47 -7.42
C ALA A 52 15.00 2.40 -6.35
N ALA A 53 13.99 1.55 -6.09
CA ALA A 53 14.09 0.44 -5.15
C ALA A 53 15.20 -0.55 -5.54
N ASP A 54 15.29 -0.91 -6.81
CA ASP A 54 16.32 -1.82 -7.31
C ASP A 54 17.72 -1.20 -7.20
N GLU A 55 17.88 0.08 -7.50
CA GLU A 55 19.16 0.81 -7.41
C GLU A 55 19.71 0.88 -5.98
N ILE A 56 18.85 1.02 -4.97
CA ILE A 56 19.29 1.02 -3.56
C ILE A 56 19.31 -0.37 -2.92
N GLY A 57 19.00 -1.42 -3.68
CA GLY A 57 18.99 -2.81 -3.19
C GLY A 57 17.85 -3.13 -2.22
N ALA A 58 16.75 -2.38 -2.25
CA ALA A 58 15.58 -2.67 -1.42
C ALA A 58 14.81 -3.88 -1.95
N THR A 59 14.36 -4.75 -1.06
CA THR A 59 13.39 -5.79 -1.40
C THR A 59 12.02 -5.15 -1.58
N SER A 60 11.52 -5.14 -2.81
CA SER A 60 10.27 -4.46 -3.14
C SER A 60 9.26 -5.38 -3.83
N HIS A 61 7.99 -5.11 -3.58
CA HIS A 61 6.85 -5.80 -4.18
C HIS A 61 5.94 -4.77 -4.83
N VAL A 62 5.56 -5.00 -6.08
CA VAL A 62 4.59 -4.16 -6.80
C VAL A 62 3.28 -4.93 -6.91
N GLY A 63 2.20 -4.36 -6.43
CA GLY A 63 0.90 -5.03 -6.53
C GLY A 63 -0.21 -4.30 -5.79
N ASN A 64 -1.31 -5.02 -5.58
CA ASN A 64 -2.53 -4.50 -4.99
C ASN A 64 -2.45 -4.51 -3.46
N VAL A 65 -2.90 -3.43 -2.83
CA VAL A 65 -3.08 -3.33 -1.39
C VAL A 65 -4.56 -3.18 -1.05
N LEU A 66 -4.91 -3.39 0.21
CA LEU A 66 -6.23 -3.07 0.74
C LEU A 66 -6.17 -1.79 1.58
N SER A 67 -6.91 -0.78 1.17
CA SER A 67 -7.24 0.36 2.04
C SER A 67 -8.48 0.02 2.84
N SER A 68 -8.32 -0.26 4.13
CA SER A 68 -9.39 -0.69 5.03
C SER A 68 -9.90 0.46 5.89
N ASP A 69 -11.21 0.55 6.07
CA ASP A 69 -11.82 1.49 7.02
C ASP A 69 -11.70 1.03 8.47
N THR A 70 -11.38 -0.25 8.68
CA THR A 70 -11.26 -0.84 10.01
C THR A 70 -9.87 -1.39 10.24
N PHE A 71 -9.29 -1.09 11.40
CA PHE A 71 -8.05 -1.70 11.88
C PHE A 71 -8.34 -2.98 12.68
N TYR A 72 -9.34 -2.93 13.53
CA TYR A 72 -9.79 -4.07 14.34
C TYR A 72 -11.07 -4.66 13.74
N ASN A 73 -10.98 -5.87 13.18
CA ASN A 73 -12.11 -6.55 12.57
C ASN A 73 -12.79 -7.49 13.56
N ALA A 74 -14.13 -7.45 13.59
CA ALA A 74 -14.92 -8.37 14.41
C ALA A 74 -14.89 -9.80 13.88
N ASP A 75 -14.74 -9.95 12.55
CA ASP A 75 -14.64 -11.25 11.90
C ASP A 75 -13.17 -11.65 11.76
N ALA A 76 -12.78 -12.73 12.45
CA ALA A 76 -11.42 -13.25 12.43
C ALA A 76 -10.98 -13.75 11.03
N THR A 77 -11.93 -14.06 10.14
CA THR A 77 -11.67 -14.54 8.77
C THR A 77 -11.60 -13.41 7.73
N PHE A 78 -11.76 -12.16 8.15
CA PHE A 78 -11.79 -10.99 7.26
C PHE A 78 -10.61 -10.96 6.27
N ASN A 79 -9.41 -11.29 6.76
CA ASN A 79 -8.20 -11.23 5.95
C ASN A 79 -8.04 -12.38 4.96
N ASP A 80 -8.72 -13.51 5.17
CA ASP A 80 -8.54 -14.73 4.37
C ASP A 80 -8.94 -14.52 2.90
N ALA A 81 -10.06 -13.86 2.67
CA ALA A 81 -10.54 -13.55 1.32
C ALA A 81 -9.57 -12.61 0.58
N TRP A 82 -9.08 -11.59 1.26
CA TRP A 82 -8.12 -10.63 0.68
C TRP A 82 -6.76 -11.27 0.40
N LYS A 83 -6.28 -12.12 1.31
CA LYS A 83 -5.07 -12.93 1.09
C LYS A 83 -5.20 -13.80 -0.16
N LYS A 84 -6.33 -14.50 -0.30
CA LYS A 84 -6.61 -15.37 -1.44
C LYS A 84 -6.63 -14.60 -2.77
N MET A 85 -7.04 -13.34 -2.76
CA MET A 85 -7.06 -12.46 -3.92
C MET A 85 -5.71 -11.80 -4.21
N GLY A 86 -4.66 -12.15 -3.48
CA GLY A 86 -3.30 -11.67 -3.74
C GLY A 86 -2.99 -10.28 -3.19
N ILE A 87 -3.77 -9.76 -2.24
CA ILE A 87 -3.48 -8.48 -1.60
C ILE A 87 -2.15 -8.58 -0.85
N LEU A 88 -1.21 -7.70 -1.16
CA LEU A 88 0.13 -7.70 -0.57
C LEU A 88 0.15 -7.23 0.88
N GLY A 89 -0.62 -6.21 1.18
CA GLY A 89 -0.67 -5.61 2.51
C GLY A 89 -1.91 -4.78 2.73
N ILE A 90 -2.15 -4.44 3.99
CA ILE A 90 -3.30 -3.65 4.44
C ILE A 90 -2.80 -2.32 5.00
N GLU A 91 -3.39 -1.24 4.52
CA GLU A 91 -3.20 0.13 4.97
C GLU A 91 -4.57 0.83 4.98
N MET A 92 -4.64 2.13 5.12
CA MET A 92 -5.93 2.79 5.36
C MET A 92 -6.19 4.04 4.48
N GLU A 93 -5.29 4.43 3.58
CA GLU A 93 -5.36 5.73 2.90
C GLU A 93 -5.25 5.70 1.36
N SER A 94 -4.60 4.71 0.77
CA SER A 94 -4.23 4.74 -0.66
C SER A 94 -5.41 4.83 -1.61
N ALA A 95 -6.53 4.18 -1.31
CA ALA A 95 -7.70 4.27 -2.18
C ALA A 95 -8.21 5.71 -2.26
N GLY A 96 -8.31 6.41 -1.13
CA GLY A 96 -8.69 7.82 -1.09
C GLY A 96 -7.67 8.72 -1.80
N LEU A 97 -6.38 8.47 -1.61
CA LEU A 97 -5.31 9.19 -2.30
C LEU A 97 -5.45 9.07 -3.82
N TYR A 98 -5.61 7.85 -4.33
CA TYR A 98 -5.71 7.60 -5.77
C TYR A 98 -6.99 8.18 -6.37
N LEU A 99 -8.12 8.03 -5.71
CA LEU A 99 -9.40 8.60 -6.14
C LEU A 99 -9.31 10.13 -6.24
N ASN A 100 -8.77 10.80 -5.23
CA ASN A 100 -8.63 12.24 -5.23
C ASN A 100 -7.66 12.73 -6.31
N ALA A 101 -6.53 12.06 -6.48
CA ALA A 101 -5.56 12.42 -7.50
C ALA A 101 -6.15 12.29 -8.91
N ILE A 102 -6.80 11.16 -9.20
CA ILE A 102 -7.43 10.91 -10.50
C ILE A 102 -8.52 11.94 -10.78
N ASN A 103 -9.39 12.22 -9.81
CA ASN A 103 -10.43 13.24 -9.96
C ASN A 103 -9.87 14.64 -10.21
N ALA A 104 -8.71 14.94 -9.67
CA ALA A 104 -8.02 16.22 -9.86
C ALA A 104 -7.10 16.27 -11.11
N GLY A 105 -7.02 15.19 -11.88
CA GLY A 105 -6.09 15.09 -13.03
C GLY A 105 -4.62 15.10 -12.60
N LYS A 106 -4.31 14.55 -11.41
CA LYS A 106 -2.98 14.50 -10.82
C LYS A 106 -2.48 13.06 -10.72
N LYS A 107 -1.17 12.93 -10.54
CA LYS A 107 -0.48 11.65 -10.35
C LYS A 107 -0.31 11.36 -8.86
N ALA A 108 -0.45 10.09 -8.48
CA ALA A 108 -0.20 9.64 -7.10
C ALA A 108 0.36 8.23 -7.08
N LEU A 109 1.14 7.94 -6.04
CA LEU A 109 1.65 6.61 -5.73
C LEU A 109 1.80 6.45 -4.23
N GLY A 110 1.29 5.35 -3.68
CA GLY A 110 1.55 4.90 -2.31
C GLY A 110 2.77 3.99 -2.26
N VAL A 111 3.70 4.30 -1.38
CA VAL A 111 4.89 3.48 -1.10
C VAL A 111 4.93 3.21 0.40
N PHE A 112 5.07 1.95 0.78
CA PHE A 112 4.95 1.51 2.17
C PHE A 112 6.15 0.68 2.60
N THR A 113 6.59 0.87 3.84
CA THR A 113 7.41 -0.12 4.54
C THR A 113 6.50 -1.09 5.28
N VAL A 114 6.78 -2.38 5.19
CA VAL A 114 6.09 -3.40 5.96
C VAL A 114 6.48 -3.28 7.43
N SER A 115 5.54 -2.84 8.26
CA SER A 115 5.75 -2.60 9.69
C SER A 115 5.34 -3.77 10.58
N ASP A 116 4.45 -4.62 10.10
CA ASP A 116 3.93 -5.79 10.80
C ASP A 116 3.52 -6.88 9.78
N HIS A 117 3.49 -8.11 10.24
CA HIS A 117 3.09 -9.25 9.42
C HIS A 117 1.83 -9.88 10.02
N ILE A 118 0.71 -9.71 9.34
CA ILE A 118 -0.60 -10.11 9.83
C ILE A 118 -0.71 -11.63 10.02
N LEU A 119 -0.06 -12.42 9.15
CA LEU A 119 -0.12 -13.89 9.18
C LEU A 119 0.78 -14.52 10.23
N ARG A 120 1.83 -13.80 10.69
CA ARG A 120 2.86 -14.32 11.60
C ARG A 120 2.83 -13.70 12.98
N ASP A 121 1.92 -12.75 13.21
CA ASP A 121 1.87 -11.97 14.46
C ASP A 121 3.22 -11.31 14.81
N GLU A 122 3.93 -10.81 13.77
CA GLU A 122 5.19 -10.08 13.89
C GLU A 122 4.93 -8.58 13.73
N ALA A 123 5.63 -7.75 14.49
CA ALA A 123 5.54 -6.30 14.38
C ALA A 123 6.86 -5.62 14.71
N THR A 124 7.11 -4.48 14.07
CA THR A 124 8.20 -3.57 14.43
C THR A 124 7.79 -2.71 15.63
N SER A 125 8.77 -2.27 16.43
CA SER A 125 8.53 -1.33 17.53
C SER A 125 8.20 0.07 17.01
N ALA A 126 7.64 0.92 17.86
CA ALA A 126 7.39 2.32 17.52
C ALA A 126 8.68 3.08 17.19
N GLU A 127 9.78 2.77 17.87
CA GLU A 127 11.09 3.34 17.61
C GLU A 127 11.64 2.93 16.24
N GLU A 128 11.54 1.64 15.89
CA GLU A 128 11.95 1.13 14.58
C GLU A 128 11.15 1.77 13.45
N ARG A 129 9.84 1.97 13.61
CA ARG A 129 9.00 2.67 12.63
C ARG A 129 9.43 4.11 12.41
N GLN A 130 9.93 4.76 13.45
CA GLN A 130 10.39 6.14 13.38
C GLN A 130 11.77 6.27 12.74
N THR A 131 12.67 5.32 12.95
CA THR A 131 14.10 5.46 12.62
C THR A 131 14.61 4.56 11.50
N SER A 132 13.91 3.47 11.16
CA SER A 132 14.47 2.41 10.30
C SER A 132 13.80 2.30 8.92
N PHE A 133 12.77 3.09 8.62
CA PHE A 133 12.05 3.03 7.34
C PHE A 133 12.65 3.98 6.28
N THR A 134 13.98 3.99 6.17
CA THR A 134 14.70 4.93 5.31
C THR A 134 14.61 4.61 3.82
N GLN A 135 14.60 3.33 3.45
CA GLN A 135 14.54 2.92 2.03
C GLN A 135 13.27 3.42 1.34
N MET A 136 12.12 3.32 1.99
CA MET A 136 10.85 3.86 1.46
C MET A 136 10.92 5.37 1.27
N MET A 137 11.55 6.09 2.21
CA MET A 137 11.73 7.54 2.12
C MET A 137 12.66 7.93 0.96
N GLU A 138 13.76 7.20 0.76
CA GLU A 138 14.68 7.42 -0.36
C GLU A 138 13.97 7.23 -1.71
N ILE A 139 13.21 6.14 -1.85
CA ILE A 139 12.40 5.87 -3.04
C ILE A 139 11.40 7.01 -3.28
N ALA A 140 10.68 7.43 -2.25
CA ALA A 140 9.68 8.47 -2.36
C ALA A 140 10.28 9.83 -2.76
N LEU A 141 11.45 10.17 -2.23
CA LEU A 141 12.17 11.40 -2.61
C LEU A 141 12.66 11.35 -4.05
N GLU A 142 13.18 10.22 -4.50
CA GLU A 142 13.69 10.05 -5.88
C GLU A 142 12.59 10.22 -6.93
N ILE A 143 11.36 9.86 -6.63
CA ILE A 143 10.23 9.96 -7.57
C ILE A 143 9.43 11.26 -7.46
N ALA A 144 9.74 12.11 -6.50
CA ALA A 144 8.98 13.35 -6.22
C ALA A 144 9.26 14.49 -7.21
N GLU A 145 10.22 14.35 -8.14
CA GLU A 145 10.60 15.35 -9.13
C GLU A 145 9.76 15.33 -10.41
#